data_4383c6a669ad418a50c6b4786dd1e54f
#
_entry.id   4383c6a669ad418a50c6b4786dd1e54f
#
_cell.length_a   1.000
_cell.length_b   1.000
_cell.length_c   1.000
_cell.angle_alpha   90.00
_cell.angle_beta   90.00
_cell.angle_gamma   90.00
#
_symmetry.space_group_name_H-M   'P 1'
#
loop_
_entity.id
_entity.type
_entity.pdbx_description
1 polymer ?
#
loop_
_entity_poly.entity_id
_entity_poly.type
_entity_poly.pdbx_seq_one_letter_code
_entity_poly.pdbx_strand_id
1 'polypeptide(L)'
;GQFPFPRDMYADIIRELYKREAGLVVFNVLMPEKDRFGKDNVLGNTLKQYPVVLPALGSERSKNTNHGSPAQVVGMDPAGLVVEYPGLINNVEPQESLAAGVGVVNTFPEIDGVVRRMPMVILSQEQLHPSLALETLRVAAKDPRFQVKISDMGVEAVRVPKFGKIPTDDVGRVWIDWSASPREFSYMKLPESFDGGIVVVGLSAA
;
A
#
# COMPACT_ATOMS: atom_id res chain seq x y z
N GLY A 1 -23.59 1.82 -10.94
CA GLY A 1 -23.70 2.63 -9.71
C GLY A 1 -22.76 3.81 -9.74
N GLN A 2 -23.03 4.86 -8.97
CA GLN A 2 -22.19 6.05 -8.93
C GLN A 2 -21.03 5.82 -7.94
N PHE A 3 -19.79 6.09 -8.38
CA PHE A 3 -18.61 6.08 -7.52
C PHE A 3 -18.62 7.29 -6.54
N PRO A 4 -18.09 7.13 -5.29
CA PRO A 4 -17.60 5.90 -4.68
C PRO A 4 -18.72 4.91 -4.33
N PHE A 5 -18.43 3.61 -4.46
CA PHE A 5 -19.37 2.55 -4.08
C PHE A 5 -19.54 2.48 -2.57
N PRO A 6 -20.72 2.01 -2.06
CA PRO A 6 -20.92 1.76 -0.65
C PRO A 6 -19.89 0.78 -0.06
N ARG A 7 -19.54 0.95 1.21
CA ARG A 7 -18.51 0.13 1.88
C ARG A 7 -18.90 -1.35 2.03
N ASP A 8 -20.19 -1.67 2.08
CA ASP A 8 -20.65 -3.06 2.07
C ASP A 8 -20.34 -3.77 0.75
N MET A 9 -20.41 -3.08 -0.40
CA MET A 9 -19.96 -3.63 -1.68
C MET A 9 -18.46 -3.97 -1.65
N TYR A 10 -17.62 -3.11 -1.09
CA TYR A 10 -16.19 -3.39 -0.93
C TYR A 10 -15.95 -4.58 -0.01
N ALA A 11 -16.74 -4.70 1.07
CA ALA A 11 -16.70 -5.85 1.97
C ALA A 11 -17.07 -7.15 1.23
N ASP A 12 -18.08 -7.12 0.38
CA ASP A 12 -18.50 -8.29 -0.40
C ASP A 12 -17.45 -8.70 -1.44
N ILE A 13 -16.80 -7.74 -2.08
CA ILE A 13 -15.66 -8.00 -2.98
C ILE A 13 -14.56 -8.73 -2.23
N ILE A 14 -14.14 -8.24 -1.07
CA ILE A 14 -13.07 -8.85 -0.26
C ILE A 14 -13.46 -10.28 0.15
N ARG A 15 -14.67 -10.48 0.65
CA ARG A 15 -15.17 -11.82 1.03
C ARG A 15 -15.17 -12.80 -0.14
N GLU A 16 -15.62 -12.35 -1.31
CA GLU A 16 -15.65 -13.20 -2.52
C GLU A 16 -14.23 -13.57 -2.97
N LEU A 17 -13.26 -12.67 -2.89
CA LEU A 17 -11.88 -12.97 -3.22
C LEU A 17 -11.29 -14.01 -2.26
N TYR A 18 -11.53 -13.89 -0.96
CA TYR A 18 -11.07 -14.86 0.02
C TYR A 18 -11.80 -16.20 -0.08
N LYS A 19 -13.07 -16.21 -0.43
CA LYS A 19 -13.82 -17.44 -0.75
C LYS A 19 -13.20 -18.20 -1.93
N ARG A 20 -12.54 -17.46 -2.85
CA ARG A 20 -11.80 -18.00 -3.99
C ARG A 20 -10.30 -18.16 -3.71
N GLU A 21 -9.95 -18.36 -2.45
CA GLU A 21 -8.59 -18.70 -2.02
C GLU A 21 -7.55 -17.62 -2.33
N ALA A 22 -7.91 -16.34 -2.29
CA ALA A 22 -6.91 -15.28 -2.30
C ALA A 22 -6.04 -15.38 -1.02
N GLY A 23 -4.72 -15.32 -1.17
CA GLY A 23 -3.79 -15.38 -0.03
C GLY A 23 -3.63 -14.03 0.66
N LEU A 24 -3.69 -12.94 -0.10
CA LEU A 24 -3.69 -11.56 0.40
C LEU A 24 -4.45 -10.67 -0.59
N VAL A 25 -5.27 -9.76 -0.09
CA VAL A 25 -5.93 -8.75 -0.90
C VAL A 25 -5.25 -7.39 -0.67
N VAL A 26 -4.85 -6.74 -1.77
CA VAL A 26 -4.42 -5.34 -1.80
C VAL A 26 -5.55 -4.53 -2.40
N PHE A 27 -6.22 -3.73 -1.58
CA PHE A 27 -7.39 -2.98 -2.01
C PHE A 27 -7.00 -1.53 -2.29
N ASN A 28 -6.53 -1.27 -3.52
CA ASN A 28 -6.00 0.04 -3.92
C ASN A 28 -7.13 1.05 -4.21
N VAL A 29 -7.95 1.31 -3.20
CA VAL A 29 -9.00 2.34 -3.20
C VAL A 29 -8.87 3.15 -1.92
N LEU A 30 -8.47 4.41 -2.06
CA LEU A 30 -8.35 5.33 -0.92
C LEU A 30 -9.74 5.77 -0.44
N MET A 31 -9.95 5.75 0.85
CA MET A 31 -11.23 6.01 1.51
C MET A 31 -11.09 7.11 2.57
N PRO A 32 -10.83 8.37 2.18
CA PRO A 32 -10.55 9.45 3.14
C PRO A 32 -11.79 10.00 3.84
N GLU A 33 -12.97 9.66 3.34
CA GLU A 33 -14.25 10.17 3.83
C GLU A 33 -15.15 9.03 4.30
N LYS A 34 -16.03 9.34 5.26
CA LYS A 34 -17.05 8.40 5.72
C LYS A 34 -17.99 7.99 4.60
N ASP A 35 -18.42 6.74 4.66
CA ASP A 35 -19.40 6.23 3.72
C ASP A 35 -20.73 6.98 3.84
N ARG A 36 -21.22 7.51 2.75
CA ARG A 36 -22.51 8.21 2.69
C ARG A 36 -23.72 7.36 3.09
N PHE A 37 -23.57 6.03 3.07
CA PHE A 37 -24.58 5.07 3.48
C PHE A 37 -24.35 4.51 4.90
N GLY A 38 -23.32 5.00 5.61
CA GLY A 38 -23.01 4.58 6.98
C GLY A 38 -22.51 3.15 7.12
N LYS A 39 -21.90 2.57 6.09
CA LYS A 39 -21.47 1.17 6.04
C LYS A 39 -20.00 0.96 6.42
N ASP A 40 -19.31 1.98 6.96
CA ASP A 40 -17.90 1.87 7.36
C ASP A 40 -17.64 0.69 8.30
N ASN A 41 -18.52 0.47 9.27
CA ASN A 41 -18.39 -0.66 10.20
C ASN A 41 -18.53 -2.04 9.53
N VAL A 42 -19.28 -2.13 8.42
CA VAL A 42 -19.41 -3.40 7.68
C VAL A 42 -18.05 -3.76 7.05
N LEU A 43 -17.42 -2.80 6.41
CA LEU A 43 -16.07 -2.99 5.85
C LEU A 43 -15.06 -3.23 6.97
N GLY A 44 -15.08 -2.44 8.05
CA GLY A 44 -14.18 -2.62 9.20
C GLY A 44 -14.25 -4.03 9.79
N ASN A 45 -15.46 -4.59 9.96
CA ASN A 45 -15.62 -5.96 10.42
C ASN A 45 -15.07 -7.01 9.44
N THR A 46 -15.08 -6.71 8.14
CA THR A 46 -14.49 -7.59 7.14
C THR A 46 -12.95 -7.52 7.21
N LEU A 47 -12.37 -6.33 7.40
CA LEU A 47 -10.92 -6.16 7.57
C LEU A 47 -10.37 -6.87 8.82
N LYS A 48 -11.17 -7.01 9.89
CA LYS A 48 -10.80 -7.81 11.07
C LYS A 48 -10.65 -9.31 10.77
N GLN A 49 -11.41 -9.82 9.80
CA GLN A 49 -11.46 -11.24 9.48
C GLN A 49 -10.47 -11.63 8.40
N TYR A 50 -10.21 -10.71 7.48
CA TYR A 50 -9.41 -10.96 6.29
C TYR A 50 -8.26 -9.95 6.19
N PRO A 51 -7.02 -10.39 6.04
CA PRO A 51 -5.88 -9.47 5.91
C PRO A 51 -5.98 -8.69 4.57
N VAL A 52 -6.10 -7.38 4.68
CA VAL A 52 -6.17 -6.48 3.52
C VAL A 52 -5.16 -5.37 3.69
N VAL A 53 -4.40 -5.07 2.63
CA VAL A 53 -3.52 -3.90 2.58
C VAL A 53 -4.26 -2.76 1.89
N LEU A 54 -4.26 -1.59 2.53
CA LEU A 54 -4.92 -0.39 2.04
C LEU A 54 -3.90 0.67 1.58
N PRO A 55 -4.28 1.58 0.67
CA PRO A 55 -3.44 2.67 0.25
C PRO A 55 -3.47 3.83 1.25
N ALA A 56 -2.41 4.63 1.24
CA ALA A 56 -2.37 6.00 1.74
C ALA A 56 -1.70 6.90 0.69
N LEU A 57 -1.84 8.20 0.82
CA LEU A 57 -1.24 9.15 -0.11
C LEU A 57 -0.46 10.23 0.65
N GLY A 58 0.84 10.37 0.38
CA GLY A 58 1.63 11.50 0.85
C GLY A 58 1.10 12.81 0.27
N SER A 59 0.95 13.83 1.09
CA SER A 59 0.28 15.06 0.71
C SER A 59 0.98 16.30 1.29
N GLU A 60 1.20 17.29 0.45
CA GLU A 60 1.70 18.61 0.84
C GLU A 60 0.72 19.42 1.70
N ARG A 61 -0.55 19.06 1.67
CA ARG A 61 -1.63 19.79 2.35
C ARG A 61 -2.12 19.12 3.61
N SER A 62 -1.82 17.86 3.83
CA SER A 62 -2.22 17.12 5.02
C SER A 62 -1.18 17.25 6.12
N LYS A 63 -1.63 17.21 7.37
CA LYS A 63 -0.78 17.10 8.56
C LYS A 63 -1.09 15.82 9.35
N ASN A 64 -1.94 14.95 8.81
CA ASN A 64 -2.26 13.68 9.45
C ASN A 64 -1.12 12.68 9.26
N THR A 65 -0.86 11.89 10.27
CA THR A 65 -0.03 10.68 10.18
C THR A 65 -0.92 9.46 10.25
N ASN A 66 -0.51 8.37 9.62
CA ASN A 66 -1.07 7.08 9.98
C ASN A 66 -0.34 6.50 11.21
N HIS A 67 -0.82 5.39 11.73
CA HIS A 67 -0.23 4.70 12.89
C HIS A 67 1.10 4.02 12.57
N GLY A 68 1.74 4.40 11.48
CA GLY A 68 3.07 4.00 11.06
C GLY A 68 3.26 2.50 10.91
N SER A 69 3.81 2.09 9.81
CA SER A 69 4.39 0.77 9.70
C SER A 69 5.69 0.71 10.49
N PRO A 70 6.01 -0.39 11.19
CA PRO A 70 7.22 -0.49 11.99
C PRO A 70 8.46 -0.56 11.09
N ALA A 71 8.96 0.60 10.69
CA ALA A 71 10.22 0.74 10.00
C ALA A 71 11.38 0.64 10.99
N GLN A 72 12.41 -0.11 10.65
CA GLN A 72 13.69 -0.10 11.34
C GLN A 72 14.74 0.55 10.46
N VAL A 73 15.21 1.74 10.86
CA VAL A 73 16.34 2.41 10.21
C VAL A 73 17.64 1.79 10.70
N VAL A 74 18.53 1.48 9.78
CA VAL A 74 19.88 0.99 10.03
C VAL A 74 20.88 1.98 9.41
N GLY A 75 21.63 2.68 10.23
CA GLY A 75 22.59 3.70 9.79
C GLY A 75 22.12 5.11 10.11
N MET A 76 22.06 5.99 9.11
CA MET A 76 21.80 7.41 9.28
C MET A 76 20.31 7.76 9.31
N ASP A 77 19.99 8.98 9.72
CA ASP A 77 18.65 9.55 9.68
C ASP A 77 18.15 9.64 8.21
N PRO A 78 16.91 9.23 7.91
CA PRO A 78 16.34 9.32 6.58
C PRO A 78 16.03 10.75 6.11
N ALA A 79 15.99 11.73 7.01
CA ALA A 79 15.63 13.12 6.68
C ALA A 79 16.55 13.71 5.57
N GLY A 80 15.93 14.29 4.55
CA GLY A 80 16.64 14.83 3.37
C GLY A 80 17.21 13.79 2.40
N LEU A 81 17.10 12.49 2.70
CA LEU A 81 17.64 11.39 1.88
C LEU A 81 16.55 10.56 1.18
N VAL A 82 15.30 10.73 1.57
CA VAL A 82 14.14 10.10 0.95
C VAL A 82 13.10 11.15 0.60
N VAL A 83 12.10 10.77 -0.19
CA VAL A 83 10.97 11.66 -0.49
C VAL A 83 10.20 11.96 0.79
N GLU A 84 9.92 13.23 1.03
CA GLU A 84 9.24 13.72 2.25
C GLU A 84 7.90 14.37 1.94
N TYR A 85 6.95 14.19 2.85
CA TYR A 85 5.67 14.89 2.86
C TYR A 85 5.34 15.39 4.25
N PRO A 86 4.71 16.57 4.38
CA PRO A 86 4.27 17.08 5.68
C PRO A 86 3.19 16.24 6.35
N GLY A 87 2.49 15.39 5.59
CA GLY A 87 1.49 14.48 6.13
C GLY A 87 0.91 13.52 5.10
N LEU A 88 -0.01 12.66 5.53
CA LEU A 88 -0.67 11.67 4.70
C LEU A 88 -2.18 11.95 4.59
N ILE A 89 -2.76 11.56 3.48
CA ILE A 89 -4.21 11.34 3.35
C ILE A 89 -4.44 9.86 3.63
N ASN A 90 -5.13 9.59 4.72
CA ASN A 90 -5.39 8.24 5.24
C ASN A 90 -6.81 7.79 4.91
N ASN A 91 -7.09 6.53 5.15
CA ASN A 91 -8.46 6.05 5.14
C ASN A 91 -9.19 6.51 6.41
N VAL A 92 -10.52 6.61 6.35
CA VAL A 92 -11.33 6.90 7.52
C VAL A 92 -11.32 5.72 8.49
N GLU A 93 -11.49 6.00 9.79
CA GLU A 93 -11.71 4.94 10.77
C GLU A 93 -13.10 4.29 10.57
N PRO A 94 -13.25 2.98 10.78
CA PRO A 94 -12.25 2.05 11.35
C PRO A 94 -11.36 1.34 10.31
N GLN A 95 -11.39 1.72 9.04
CA GLN A 95 -10.64 1.03 7.97
C GLN A 95 -9.13 1.15 8.19
N GLU A 96 -8.65 2.34 8.55
CA GLU A 96 -7.22 2.59 8.74
C GLU A 96 -6.62 1.67 9.81
N SER A 97 -7.24 1.63 10.99
CA SER A 97 -6.73 0.87 12.13
C SER A 97 -6.91 -0.65 12.01
N LEU A 98 -7.85 -1.11 11.16
CA LEU A 98 -8.18 -2.52 11.00
C LEU A 98 -7.55 -3.17 9.76
N ALA A 99 -6.89 -2.40 8.92
CA ALA A 99 -6.12 -2.93 7.81
C ALA A 99 -4.93 -3.76 8.32
N ALA A 100 -4.58 -4.82 7.60
CA ALA A 100 -3.37 -5.62 7.87
C ALA A 100 -2.09 -4.84 7.60
N GLY A 101 -2.17 -3.80 6.78
CA GLY A 101 -1.12 -2.85 6.50
C GLY A 101 -1.65 -1.68 5.68
N VAL A 102 -0.91 -0.57 5.73
CA VAL A 102 -1.19 0.62 4.93
C VAL A 102 0.08 1.07 4.24
N GLY A 103 0.03 1.27 2.93
CA GLY A 103 1.19 1.67 2.14
C GLY A 103 0.90 2.83 1.20
N VAL A 104 1.90 3.69 0.99
CA VAL A 104 1.74 4.87 0.16
C VAL A 104 1.78 4.55 -1.33
N VAL A 105 0.99 5.28 -2.12
CA VAL A 105 0.86 5.08 -3.58
C VAL A 105 1.46 6.22 -4.41
N ASN A 106 2.25 7.09 -3.78
CA ASN A 106 2.89 8.20 -4.49
C ASN A 106 3.86 7.70 -5.55
N THR A 107 3.74 8.27 -6.74
CA THR A 107 4.67 8.07 -7.85
C THR A 107 5.08 9.42 -8.42
N PHE A 108 6.26 9.48 -9.03
CA PHE A 108 6.79 10.69 -9.62
C PHE A 108 7.18 10.43 -11.06
N PRO A 109 6.58 11.15 -12.02
CA PRO A 109 7.03 11.09 -13.38
C PRO A 109 8.46 11.69 -13.47
N GLU A 110 9.27 11.14 -14.35
CA GLU A 110 10.55 11.74 -14.71
C GLU A 110 10.34 12.98 -15.61
N ILE A 111 11.41 13.66 -15.99
CA ILE A 111 11.33 14.92 -16.73
C ILE A 111 10.56 14.82 -18.05
N ASP A 112 10.50 13.61 -18.61
CA ASP A 112 9.73 13.30 -19.85
C ASP A 112 8.28 12.87 -19.59
N GLY A 113 7.82 12.95 -18.34
CA GLY A 113 6.45 12.59 -17.93
C GLY A 113 6.22 11.09 -17.71
N VAL A 114 7.23 10.24 -17.88
CA VAL A 114 7.10 8.79 -17.71
C VAL A 114 7.49 8.35 -16.30
N VAL A 115 6.65 7.58 -15.63
CA VAL A 115 6.97 6.96 -14.35
C VAL A 115 7.78 5.70 -14.59
N ARG A 116 9.07 5.72 -14.25
CA ARG A 116 9.97 4.56 -14.38
C ARG A 116 10.40 3.99 -13.05
N ARG A 117 10.37 4.81 -12.01
CA ARG A 117 10.80 4.42 -10.67
C ARG A 117 9.73 4.80 -9.66
N MET A 118 9.63 4.00 -8.60
CA MET A 118 8.73 4.28 -7.50
C MET A 118 9.50 4.26 -6.17
N PRO A 119 9.19 5.16 -5.23
CA PRO A 119 9.79 5.12 -3.91
C PRO A 119 9.31 3.88 -3.17
N MET A 120 10.23 3.17 -2.51
CA MET A 120 9.88 2.07 -1.61
C MET A 120 9.44 2.58 -0.25
N VAL A 121 9.94 3.74 0.15
CA VAL A 121 9.58 4.42 1.39
C VAL A 121 9.45 5.91 1.16
N ILE A 122 8.62 6.56 1.96
CA ILE A 122 8.57 8.01 2.10
C ILE A 122 8.71 8.39 3.58
N LEU A 123 9.19 9.59 3.86
CA LEU A 123 9.21 10.16 5.21
C LEU A 123 8.01 11.09 5.39
N SER A 124 7.31 10.97 6.49
CA SER A 124 6.29 11.93 6.90
C SER A 124 6.27 12.04 8.41
N GLN A 125 6.38 13.28 8.91
CA GLN A 125 6.43 13.57 10.35
C GLN A 125 7.42 12.67 11.10
N GLU A 126 8.66 12.60 10.62
CA GLU A 126 9.76 11.82 11.21
C GLU A 126 9.55 10.29 11.20
N GLN A 127 8.53 9.79 10.49
CA GLN A 127 8.26 8.37 10.36
C GLN A 127 8.39 7.91 8.90
N LEU A 128 9.07 6.77 8.70
CA LEU A 128 9.14 6.11 7.41
C LEU A 128 7.87 5.31 7.17
N HIS A 129 7.23 5.56 6.03
CA HIS A 129 6.05 4.85 5.57
C HIS A 129 6.41 4.01 4.33
N PRO A 130 6.02 2.74 4.29
CA PRO A 130 6.29 1.89 3.14
C PRO A 130 5.42 2.27 1.95
N SER A 131 5.91 2.02 0.73
CA SER A 131 5.03 1.98 -0.43
C SER A 131 4.00 0.85 -0.30
N LEU A 132 2.90 0.96 -1.05
CA LEU A 132 1.88 -0.11 -1.09
C LEU A 132 2.50 -1.46 -1.48
N ALA A 133 3.48 -1.47 -2.40
CA ALA A 133 4.20 -2.66 -2.81
C ALA A 133 5.06 -3.25 -1.68
N LEU A 134 5.84 -2.42 -0.97
CA LEU A 134 6.66 -2.88 0.15
C LEU A 134 5.79 -3.41 1.29
N GLU A 135 4.71 -2.72 1.61
CA GLU A 135 3.78 -3.15 2.66
C GLU A 135 3.08 -4.46 2.29
N THR A 136 2.73 -4.63 1.01
CA THR A 136 2.19 -5.90 0.50
C THR A 136 3.17 -7.05 0.73
N LEU A 137 4.45 -6.86 0.40
CA LEU A 137 5.49 -7.87 0.63
C LEU A 137 5.67 -8.17 2.12
N ARG A 138 5.68 -7.15 2.98
CA ARG A 138 5.81 -7.32 4.43
C ARG A 138 4.65 -8.14 5.00
N VAL A 139 3.41 -7.80 4.65
CA VAL A 139 2.21 -8.50 5.12
C VAL A 139 2.16 -9.92 4.57
N ALA A 140 2.46 -10.14 3.28
CA ALA A 140 2.50 -11.46 2.67
C ALA A 140 3.57 -12.37 3.32
N ALA A 141 4.73 -11.82 3.66
CA ALA A 141 5.79 -12.50 4.37
C ALA A 141 5.48 -12.74 5.86
N LYS A 142 4.38 -12.19 6.37
CA LYS A 142 4.04 -12.17 7.81
C LYS A 142 5.22 -11.65 8.64
N ASP A 143 5.84 -10.58 8.17
CA ASP A 143 6.97 -9.94 8.84
C ASP A 143 6.48 -8.78 9.72
N PRO A 144 6.94 -8.66 10.98
CA PRO A 144 6.50 -7.58 11.85
C PRO A 144 7.04 -6.21 11.44
N ARG A 145 8.13 -6.17 10.63
CA ARG A 145 8.81 -4.93 10.25
C ARG A 145 9.51 -5.04 8.92
N PHE A 146 9.86 -3.89 8.34
CA PHE A 146 10.85 -3.77 7.27
C PHE A 146 12.06 -2.96 7.76
N GLN A 147 13.18 -3.06 7.07
CA GLN A 147 14.42 -2.37 7.39
C GLN A 147 14.83 -1.47 6.23
N VAL A 148 15.35 -0.29 6.55
CA VAL A 148 15.92 0.63 5.58
C VAL A 148 17.36 0.90 5.98
N LYS A 149 18.31 0.55 5.11
CA LYS A 149 19.72 0.82 5.32
C LYS A 149 20.09 2.13 4.64
N ILE A 150 20.64 3.06 5.42
CA ILE A 150 20.97 4.42 4.99
C ILE A 150 22.42 4.73 5.37
N SER A 151 23.18 5.28 4.44
CA SER A 151 24.53 5.80 4.62
C SER A 151 24.61 7.27 4.20
N ASP A 152 25.80 7.86 4.25
CA ASP A 152 26.10 9.19 3.72
C ASP A 152 25.87 9.31 2.21
N MET A 153 25.84 8.19 1.49
CA MET A 153 25.52 8.12 0.05
C MET A 153 24.03 7.98 -0.23
N GLY A 154 23.16 7.96 0.80
CA GLY A 154 21.72 7.78 0.67
C GLY A 154 21.22 6.39 1.07
N VAL A 155 20.06 6.01 0.53
CA VAL A 155 19.45 4.70 0.78
C VAL A 155 20.17 3.62 0.00
N GLU A 156 20.73 2.63 0.70
CA GLU A 156 21.44 1.53 0.05
C GLU A 156 20.50 0.36 -0.28
N ALA A 157 19.51 0.12 0.56
CA ALA A 157 18.54 -0.94 0.37
C ALA A 157 17.37 -0.88 1.33
N VAL A 158 16.28 -1.48 0.90
CA VAL A 158 15.13 -1.83 1.73
C VAL A 158 15.10 -3.34 1.89
N ARG A 159 14.72 -3.84 3.06
CA ARG A 159 14.66 -5.27 3.36
C ARG A 159 13.37 -5.61 4.10
N VAL A 160 12.71 -6.66 3.63
CA VAL A 160 11.72 -7.40 4.41
C VAL A 160 12.41 -8.67 4.88
N PRO A 161 12.65 -8.88 6.19
CA PRO A 161 13.54 -9.94 6.69
C PRO A 161 13.26 -11.33 6.12
N LYS A 162 12.01 -11.72 6.03
CA LYS A 162 11.62 -13.05 5.51
C LYS A 162 11.51 -13.09 3.97
N PHE A 163 11.44 -11.95 3.30
CA PHE A 163 11.39 -11.88 1.83
C PHE A 163 12.80 -11.71 1.24
N GLY A 164 13.60 -10.81 1.81
CA GLY A 164 14.94 -10.52 1.33
C GLY A 164 15.25 -9.02 1.19
N LYS A 165 16.42 -8.74 0.59
CA LYS A 165 16.92 -7.39 0.31
C LYS A 165 16.42 -6.94 -1.06
N ILE A 166 15.90 -5.72 -1.12
CA ILE A 166 15.48 -5.03 -2.33
C ILE A 166 16.47 -3.89 -2.58
N PRO A 167 17.31 -3.96 -3.61
CA PRO A 167 18.23 -2.88 -3.95
C PRO A 167 17.44 -1.66 -4.45
N THR A 168 17.86 -0.47 -4.01
CA THR A 168 17.25 0.81 -4.39
C THR A 168 18.31 1.73 -4.97
N ASP A 169 17.89 2.82 -5.61
CA ASP A 169 18.77 3.96 -5.83
C ASP A 169 19.02 4.74 -4.52
N ASP A 170 19.84 5.78 -4.59
CA ASP A 170 20.27 6.60 -3.46
C ASP A 170 19.14 7.33 -2.72
N VAL A 171 17.98 7.50 -3.35
CA VAL A 171 16.76 8.09 -2.74
C VAL A 171 15.69 7.05 -2.40
N GLY A 172 16.02 5.76 -2.42
CA GLY A 172 15.14 4.68 -2.00
C GLY A 172 14.09 4.25 -3.03
N ARG A 173 14.35 4.46 -4.34
CA ARG A 173 13.43 4.06 -5.41
C ARG A 173 13.88 2.78 -6.11
N VAL A 174 12.93 2.05 -6.66
CA VAL A 174 13.14 0.87 -7.50
C VAL A 174 12.64 1.12 -8.91
N TRP A 175 13.26 0.48 -9.90
CA TRP A 175 12.78 0.48 -11.27
C TRP A 175 11.51 -0.35 -11.39
N ILE A 176 10.54 0.16 -12.17
CA ILE A 176 9.30 -0.56 -12.48
C ILE A 176 9.55 -1.39 -13.74
N ASP A 177 9.26 -2.68 -13.65
CA ASP A 177 9.24 -3.55 -14.82
C ASP A 177 7.89 -3.46 -15.52
N TRP A 178 7.82 -2.61 -16.53
CA TRP A 178 6.63 -2.42 -17.35
C TRP A 178 6.40 -3.56 -18.36
N SER A 179 7.34 -4.49 -18.48
CA SER A 179 7.15 -5.68 -19.33
C SER A 179 6.32 -6.77 -18.63
N ALA A 180 6.19 -6.69 -17.32
CA ALA A 180 5.37 -7.62 -16.55
C ALA A 180 3.89 -7.46 -16.92
N SER A 181 3.25 -8.57 -17.27
CA SER A 181 1.83 -8.63 -17.60
C SER A 181 1.08 -9.43 -16.53
N PRO A 182 0.56 -8.79 -15.49
CA PRO A 182 -0.26 -9.49 -14.51
C PRO A 182 -1.53 -10.02 -15.16
N ARG A 183 -2.05 -11.12 -14.63
CA ARG A 183 -3.36 -11.60 -15.07
C ARG A 183 -4.43 -10.65 -14.55
N GLU A 184 -5.25 -10.12 -15.44
CA GLU A 184 -6.33 -9.20 -15.11
C GLU A 184 -7.69 -9.90 -15.23
N PHE A 185 -8.56 -9.60 -14.27
CA PHE A 185 -9.91 -10.15 -14.21
C PHE A 185 -10.92 -9.03 -13.94
N SER A 186 -12.04 -9.07 -14.66
CA SER A 186 -13.20 -8.29 -14.25
C SER A 186 -13.86 -8.94 -13.02
N TYR A 187 -14.34 -8.16 -12.08
CA TYR A 187 -15.13 -8.67 -10.94
C TYR A 187 -16.32 -9.55 -11.37
N MET A 188 -16.87 -9.30 -12.55
CA MET A 188 -17.96 -10.11 -13.11
C MET A 188 -17.51 -11.48 -13.66
N LYS A 189 -16.20 -11.71 -13.79
CA LYS A 189 -15.60 -12.93 -14.37
C LYS A 189 -14.32 -13.31 -13.61
N LEU A 190 -14.48 -13.54 -12.31
CA LEU A 190 -13.38 -14.02 -11.48
C LEU A 190 -13.08 -15.49 -11.74
N PRO A 191 -11.82 -15.95 -11.59
CA PRO A 191 -11.45 -17.35 -11.66
C PRO A 191 -12.09 -18.14 -10.50
N GLU A 192 -12.11 -19.46 -10.61
CA GLU A 192 -12.61 -20.32 -9.53
C GLU A 192 -11.74 -20.24 -8.29
N SER A 193 -10.42 -20.19 -8.43
CA SER A 193 -9.44 -20.04 -7.37
C SER A 193 -8.33 -19.05 -7.74
N PHE A 194 -7.76 -18.37 -6.74
CA PHE A 194 -6.53 -17.56 -6.85
C PHE A 194 -5.30 -18.31 -6.32
N ASP A 195 -5.43 -19.56 -5.90
CA ASP A 195 -4.34 -20.46 -5.47
C ASP A 195 -3.41 -19.84 -4.40
N GLY A 196 -3.97 -19.12 -3.45
CA GLY A 196 -3.20 -18.42 -2.42
C GLY A 196 -2.45 -17.18 -2.92
N GLY A 197 -2.72 -16.72 -4.13
CA GLY A 197 -2.05 -15.56 -4.73
C GLY A 197 -2.42 -14.23 -4.10
N ILE A 198 -1.60 -13.22 -4.39
CA ILE A 198 -1.89 -11.82 -4.03
C ILE A 198 -2.82 -11.23 -5.08
N VAL A 199 -3.97 -10.73 -4.64
CA VAL A 199 -4.97 -10.11 -5.52
C VAL A 199 -4.99 -8.61 -5.29
N VAL A 200 -4.68 -7.84 -6.35
CA VAL A 200 -4.77 -6.37 -6.32
C VAL A 200 -6.10 -5.94 -6.90
N VAL A 201 -6.90 -5.24 -6.10
CA VAL A 201 -8.16 -4.63 -6.52
C VAL A 201 -7.90 -3.17 -6.83
N GLY A 202 -8.19 -2.75 -8.03
CA GLY A 202 -8.12 -1.36 -8.47
C GLY A 202 -9.41 -0.97 -9.20
N LEU A 203 -9.59 0.34 -9.40
CA LEU A 203 -10.66 0.86 -10.23
C LEU A 203 -10.06 1.22 -11.60
N SER A 204 -10.60 0.65 -12.66
CA SER A 204 -10.34 1.16 -14.00
C SER A 204 -11.30 2.31 -14.29
N ALA A 205 -10.77 3.48 -14.69
CA ALA A 205 -11.58 4.50 -15.32
C ALA A 205 -12.01 3.96 -16.70
N ALA A 206 -13.31 3.76 -16.89
CA ALA A 206 -13.87 3.49 -18.21
C ALA A 206 -14.05 4.79 -18.95
#